data_b8872faa0aed9eb690c6374729a95961
#
_entry.id   b8872faa0aed9eb690c6374729a95961
#
_cell.length_a   1.000
_cell.length_b   1.000
_cell.length_c   1.000
_cell.angle_alpha   90.00
_cell.angle_beta   90.00
_cell.angle_gamma   90.00
#
_symmetry.space_group_name_H-M   'P 1'
#
loop_
_entity.id
_entity.type
_entity.pdbx_description
1 polymer ?
#
loop_
_entity_poly.entity_id
_entity_poly.type
_entity_poly.pdbx_seq_one_letter_code
_entity_poly.pdbx_strand_id
1 'polypeptide(L)'
;RDAQESRGLGDVYKRQDSDSVAAMSSKTVTRKRAYLTFDDGPSDQTGEILDILKEHNVKATFFVIGRNERYYPMYKRIVEEGHTLAIHSYSHEYSTIYASYDNFVNDVEELRKLLYDVTGVDCRYYRFPGGSSNRVTQVPVNDLIDYLDSAGLTYFDWNALNNDAVIAGQTPDQLVKNILKDALNYDDTIILMHDLDCCHETVESLPSLIEQLEEHGYEILPIDDDTPHIQHRTH
;
A
#
# COMPACT_ATOMS: atom_id res chain seq x y z
N ARG A 1 30.48 33.52 79.76
CA ARG A 1 29.71 34.77 79.93
C ARG A 1 28.89 34.97 78.68
N ASP A 2 27.70 34.65 78.89
CA ASP A 2 26.45 35.42 78.92
C ASP A 2 25.92 35.70 77.50
N ALA A 3 24.92 35.03 77.14
CA ALA A 3 23.49 35.32 77.33
C ALA A 3 23.07 36.40 76.35
N GLN A 4 22.09 36.29 75.62
CA GLN A 4 20.67 36.21 75.89
C GLN A 4 19.87 36.35 74.56
N GLU A 5 18.90 35.49 74.47
CA GLU A 5 17.57 35.67 73.97
C GLU A 5 17.18 36.98 73.23
N SER A 6 16.51 36.82 72.08
CA SER A 6 15.15 37.40 72.02
C SER A 6 14.35 36.81 70.87
N ARG A 7 13.15 36.52 71.28
CA ARG A 7 11.95 36.08 70.52
C ARG A 7 11.53 37.04 69.40
N GLY A 8 10.92 36.50 68.46
CA GLY A 8 10.06 37.30 67.56
C GLY A 8 9.47 36.53 66.42
N LEU A 9 8.26 36.04 66.65
CA LEU A 9 7.06 36.08 65.86
C LEU A 9 7.19 35.70 64.32
N GLY A 10 6.69 34.63 64.02
CA GLY A 10 5.70 34.14 63.13
C GLY A 10 5.28 35.01 61.96
N ASP A 11 5.52 34.45 60.79
CA ASP A 11 4.64 34.74 59.65
C ASP A 11 4.35 33.46 58.94
N VAL A 12 3.04 33.18 58.98
CA VAL A 12 2.38 32.06 58.28
C VAL A 12 2.32 32.42 56.83
N TYR A 13 3.21 31.89 55.98
CA TYR A 13 2.99 31.89 54.57
C TYR A 13 2.21 30.66 54.18
N LYS A 14 0.96 30.91 53.82
CA LYS A 14 0.07 29.97 53.15
C LYS A 14 0.78 29.41 51.93
N ARG A 15 0.95 28.10 51.89
CA ARG A 15 1.18 27.35 50.67
C ARG A 15 -0.09 27.47 49.82
N GLN A 16 0.00 28.15 48.70
CA GLN A 16 -0.94 28.02 47.60
C GLN A 16 -0.47 26.80 46.80
N ASP A 17 -1.26 25.76 46.92
CA ASP A 17 -1.22 24.62 46.00
C ASP A 17 -1.69 25.12 44.64
N SER A 18 -0.76 25.22 43.70
CA SER A 18 -1.03 25.39 42.30
C SER A 18 -0.62 24.14 41.54
N ASP A 19 -1.24 23.01 41.92
CA ASP A 19 -1.24 21.83 41.07
C ASP A 19 -2.40 21.94 40.06
N SER A 20 -2.17 22.72 39.02
CA SER A 20 -2.88 22.57 37.74
C SER A 20 -1.85 22.30 36.66
N VAL A 21 -1.22 21.13 36.76
CA VAL A 21 -0.61 20.54 35.58
C VAL A 21 -1.75 20.10 34.69
N ALA A 22 -2.09 20.96 33.73
CA ALA A 22 -2.97 20.59 32.64
C ALA A 22 -2.39 19.31 32.00
N ALA A 23 -3.05 18.20 32.21
CA ALA A 23 -2.84 16.99 31.42
C ALA A 23 -3.15 17.36 29.97
N MET A 24 -2.12 17.75 29.23
CA MET A 24 -2.17 17.73 27.78
C MET A 24 -2.36 16.26 27.39
N SER A 25 -3.63 15.89 27.22
CA SER A 25 -3.99 14.70 26.49
C SER A 25 -3.27 14.81 25.15
N SER A 26 -2.18 14.09 24.99
CA SER A 26 -1.61 13.84 23.67
C SER A 26 -2.66 13.01 22.93
N LYS A 27 -3.56 13.67 22.18
CA LYS A 27 -4.23 13.01 21.10
C LYS A 27 -3.10 12.46 20.23
N THR A 28 -2.92 11.15 20.29
CA THR A 28 -2.14 10.44 19.29
C THR A 28 -2.83 10.80 17.97
N VAL A 29 -2.23 11.70 17.19
CA VAL A 29 -2.68 11.96 15.84
C VAL A 29 -2.41 10.65 15.11
N THR A 30 -3.44 9.84 14.92
CA THR A 30 -3.36 8.66 14.08
C THR A 30 -2.99 9.16 12.69
N ARG A 31 -1.78 8.83 12.26
CA ARG A 31 -1.26 9.24 10.96
C ARG A 31 -1.97 8.37 9.93
N LYS A 32 -2.73 8.98 9.04
CA LYS A 32 -3.39 8.25 7.95
C LYS A 32 -2.37 7.89 6.88
N ARG A 33 -2.45 6.67 6.34
CA ARG A 33 -1.55 6.17 5.31
C ARG A 33 -2.33 5.64 4.11
N ALA A 34 -1.93 6.06 2.92
CA ALA A 34 -2.48 5.56 1.67
C ALA A 34 -1.37 4.87 0.86
N TYR A 35 -1.69 3.70 0.36
CA TYR A 35 -0.80 2.90 -0.48
C TYR A 35 -1.40 2.81 -1.88
N LEU A 36 -0.83 3.59 -2.82
CA LEU A 36 -1.21 3.49 -4.22
C LEU A 36 -0.66 2.20 -4.79
N THR A 37 -1.50 1.36 -5.36
CA THR A 37 -1.08 0.10 -5.94
C THR A 37 -1.60 -0.06 -7.36
N PHE A 38 -0.74 -0.60 -8.24
CA PHE A 38 -1.02 -0.80 -9.66
C PHE A 38 -0.82 -2.27 -10.00
N ASP A 39 -1.87 -2.93 -10.48
CA ASP A 39 -1.84 -4.33 -10.91
C ASP A 39 -1.68 -4.43 -12.43
N ASP A 40 -1.23 -5.60 -12.93
CA ASP A 40 -1.18 -6.01 -14.33
C ASP A 40 -0.09 -5.36 -15.21
N GLY A 41 0.64 -4.39 -14.68
CA GLY A 41 1.77 -3.80 -15.39
C GLY A 41 2.97 -4.75 -15.57
N PRO A 42 4.01 -4.34 -16.28
CA PRO A 42 4.13 -3.09 -17.02
C PRO A 42 3.31 -3.03 -18.31
N SER A 43 2.82 -1.84 -18.63
CA SER A 43 2.15 -1.48 -19.88
C SER A 43 2.86 -0.33 -20.59
N ASP A 44 2.32 0.14 -21.70
CA ASP A 44 2.83 1.33 -22.38
C ASP A 44 2.62 2.62 -21.56
N GLN A 45 1.77 2.57 -20.49
CA GLN A 45 1.49 3.68 -19.59
C GLN A 45 2.38 3.72 -18.34
N THR A 46 3.09 2.64 -18.01
CA THR A 46 3.94 2.56 -16.80
C THR A 46 4.89 3.74 -16.69
N GLY A 47 5.47 4.15 -17.82
CA GLY A 47 6.40 5.29 -17.85
C GLY A 47 5.76 6.60 -17.41
N GLU A 48 4.54 6.88 -17.84
CA GLU A 48 3.79 8.08 -17.47
C GLU A 48 3.33 8.03 -16.01
N ILE A 49 2.89 6.87 -15.52
CA ILE A 49 2.58 6.66 -14.10
C ILE A 49 3.80 7.02 -13.23
N LEU A 50 4.98 6.49 -13.59
CA LEU A 50 6.21 6.75 -12.84
C LEU A 50 6.63 8.23 -12.89
N ASP A 51 6.44 8.91 -14.03
CA ASP A 51 6.73 10.34 -14.16
C ASP A 51 5.83 11.18 -13.23
N ILE A 52 4.52 10.90 -13.18
CA ILE A 52 3.56 11.57 -12.30
C ILE A 52 3.92 11.34 -10.82
N LEU A 53 4.18 10.09 -10.42
CA LEU A 53 4.59 9.77 -9.04
C LEU A 53 5.86 10.52 -8.63
N LYS A 54 6.80 10.68 -9.56
CA LYS A 54 8.04 11.43 -9.35
C LYS A 54 7.78 12.93 -9.20
N GLU A 55 6.94 13.52 -10.05
CA GLU A 55 6.55 14.94 -9.98
C GLU A 55 5.93 15.28 -8.63
N HIS A 56 5.07 14.41 -8.09
CA HIS A 56 4.45 14.56 -6.78
C HIS A 56 5.32 14.08 -5.61
N ASN A 57 6.52 13.56 -5.89
CA ASN A 57 7.44 13.02 -4.88
C ASN A 57 6.80 11.94 -3.97
N VAL A 58 5.95 11.10 -4.52
CA VAL A 58 5.31 9.97 -3.84
C VAL A 58 5.83 8.64 -4.37
N LYS A 59 5.69 7.57 -3.56
CA LYS A 59 6.07 6.22 -3.93
C LYS A 59 4.84 5.31 -3.91
N ALA A 60 4.85 4.30 -4.77
CA ALA A 60 3.75 3.37 -4.96
C ALA A 60 4.25 1.92 -4.99
N THR A 61 3.34 0.98 -5.11
CA THR A 61 3.63 -0.45 -5.27
C THR A 61 3.05 -0.95 -6.59
N PHE A 62 3.85 -1.72 -7.31
CA PHE A 62 3.46 -2.31 -8.59
C PHE A 62 3.43 -3.83 -8.45
N PHE A 63 2.22 -4.41 -8.49
CA PHE A 63 2.00 -5.85 -8.56
C PHE A 63 2.01 -6.26 -10.03
N VAL A 64 3.17 -6.66 -10.51
CA VAL A 64 3.42 -6.83 -11.94
C VAL A 64 3.12 -8.24 -12.43
N ILE A 65 2.95 -8.38 -13.74
CA ILE A 65 2.83 -9.68 -14.43
C ILE A 65 4.05 -9.94 -15.30
N GLY A 66 4.20 -11.18 -15.78
CA GLY A 66 5.26 -11.56 -16.71
C GLY A 66 5.11 -10.84 -18.06
N ARG A 67 6.14 -10.14 -18.49
CA ARG A 67 6.21 -9.43 -19.77
C ARG A 67 7.48 -9.80 -20.53
N ASN A 68 7.47 -9.57 -21.83
CA ASN A 68 8.64 -9.75 -22.68
C ASN A 68 9.70 -8.67 -22.45
N GLU A 69 10.89 -8.84 -23.02
CA GLU A 69 12.06 -7.99 -22.83
C GLU A 69 11.84 -6.48 -23.13
N ARG A 70 10.84 -6.14 -23.95
CA ARG A 70 10.47 -4.75 -24.23
C ARG A 70 10.14 -3.98 -22.95
N TYR A 71 9.56 -4.66 -21.95
CA TYR A 71 9.11 -4.06 -20.72
C TYR A 71 10.12 -4.18 -19.55
N TYR A 72 11.23 -4.89 -19.73
CA TYR A 72 12.26 -5.03 -18.67
C TYR A 72 12.81 -3.69 -18.16
N PRO A 73 12.98 -2.64 -19.00
CA PRO A 73 13.35 -1.33 -18.48
C PRO A 73 12.37 -0.75 -17.47
N MET A 74 11.07 -1.08 -17.55
CA MET A 74 10.06 -0.59 -16.61
C MET A 74 10.18 -1.27 -15.25
N TYR A 75 10.42 -2.58 -15.17
CA TYR A 75 10.72 -3.25 -13.91
C TYR A 75 11.93 -2.61 -13.20
N LYS A 76 13.00 -2.31 -13.96
CA LYS A 76 14.19 -1.64 -13.42
C LYS A 76 13.86 -0.25 -12.91
N ARG A 77 13.10 0.52 -13.69
CA ARG A 77 12.74 1.89 -13.35
C ARG A 77 11.87 1.94 -12.09
N ILE A 78 10.92 1.01 -11.92
CA ILE A 78 10.11 0.88 -10.70
C ILE A 78 11.04 0.78 -9.47
N VAL A 79 12.04 -0.08 -9.51
CA VAL A 79 13.00 -0.28 -8.41
C VAL A 79 13.91 0.91 -8.22
N GLU A 80 14.53 1.41 -9.30
CA GLU A 80 15.49 2.51 -9.28
C GLU A 80 14.89 3.83 -8.77
N GLU A 81 13.59 4.04 -9.01
CA GLU A 81 12.87 5.21 -8.52
C GLU A 81 12.30 5.03 -7.10
N GLY A 82 12.57 3.89 -6.44
CA GLY A 82 12.24 3.64 -5.04
C GLY A 82 10.79 3.23 -4.80
N HIS A 83 10.12 2.69 -5.82
CA HIS A 83 8.82 2.04 -5.69
C HIS A 83 8.98 0.58 -5.28
N THR A 84 7.94 -0.01 -4.70
CA THR A 84 7.93 -1.43 -4.39
C THR A 84 7.53 -2.25 -5.62
N LEU A 85 8.42 -3.15 -6.04
CA LEU A 85 8.15 -4.16 -7.06
C LEU A 85 7.60 -5.41 -6.38
N ALA A 86 6.42 -5.86 -6.78
CA ALA A 86 5.70 -6.97 -6.17
C ALA A 86 5.16 -7.94 -7.23
N ILE A 87 4.82 -9.14 -6.79
CA ILE A 87 4.39 -10.25 -7.63
C ILE A 87 2.87 -10.26 -7.76
N HIS A 88 2.35 -10.28 -8.99
CA HIS A 88 0.94 -10.54 -9.24
C HIS A 88 0.73 -11.93 -9.83
N SER A 89 1.23 -12.16 -11.03
CA SER A 89 1.18 -13.44 -11.74
C SER A 89 2.14 -13.42 -12.92
N TYR A 90 2.69 -14.56 -13.30
CA TYR A 90 3.47 -14.62 -14.53
C TYR A 90 2.56 -14.55 -15.77
N SER A 91 1.54 -15.39 -15.81
CA SER A 91 0.68 -15.58 -16.98
C SER A 91 -0.58 -14.70 -16.97
N HIS A 92 -1.10 -14.37 -15.80
CA HIS A 92 -2.41 -13.77 -15.54
C HIS A 92 -3.59 -14.55 -16.15
N GLU A 93 -3.40 -15.86 -16.37
CA GLU A 93 -4.43 -16.76 -16.92
C GLU A 93 -5.13 -17.51 -15.79
N TYR A 94 -6.29 -17.01 -15.32
CA TYR A 94 -7.02 -17.57 -14.17
C TYR A 94 -7.29 -19.07 -14.30
N SER A 95 -7.66 -19.54 -15.49
CA SER A 95 -7.93 -20.95 -15.77
C SER A 95 -6.70 -21.83 -15.61
N THR A 96 -5.51 -21.27 -15.72
CA THR A 96 -4.23 -21.96 -15.56
C THR A 96 -3.74 -21.85 -14.12
N ILE A 97 -3.63 -20.63 -13.59
CA ILE A 97 -3.09 -20.34 -12.25
C ILE A 97 -3.85 -21.12 -11.18
N TYR A 98 -5.18 -21.10 -11.25
CA TYR A 98 -6.06 -21.66 -10.23
C TYR A 98 -6.55 -23.08 -10.49
N ALA A 99 -6.04 -23.74 -11.54
CA ALA A 99 -6.42 -25.11 -11.86
C ALA A 99 -5.85 -26.15 -10.89
N SER A 100 -4.65 -25.90 -10.35
CA SER A 100 -3.98 -26.75 -9.38
C SER A 100 -3.00 -25.99 -8.51
N TYR A 101 -2.63 -26.60 -7.37
CA TYR A 101 -1.59 -26.05 -6.49
C TYR A 101 -0.25 -25.87 -7.23
N ASP A 102 0.19 -26.89 -7.98
CA ASP A 102 1.45 -26.83 -8.71
C ASP A 102 1.46 -25.71 -9.78
N ASN A 103 0.33 -25.47 -10.43
CA ASN A 103 0.23 -24.39 -11.42
C ASN A 103 0.38 -23.01 -10.74
N PHE A 104 -0.24 -22.84 -9.59
CA PHE A 104 -0.11 -21.60 -8.81
C PHE A 104 1.34 -21.37 -8.39
N VAL A 105 1.97 -22.39 -7.80
CA VAL A 105 3.37 -22.32 -7.38
C VAL A 105 4.29 -22.00 -8.54
N ASN A 106 4.14 -22.69 -9.67
CA ASN A 106 4.95 -22.46 -10.86
C ASN A 106 4.79 -21.03 -11.40
N ASP A 107 3.57 -20.50 -11.45
CA ASP A 107 3.30 -19.13 -11.93
C ASP A 107 3.97 -18.07 -11.05
N VAL A 108 3.91 -18.24 -9.73
CA VAL A 108 4.58 -17.36 -8.76
C VAL A 108 6.10 -17.42 -8.90
N GLU A 109 6.67 -18.62 -8.92
CA GLU A 109 8.13 -18.81 -8.98
C GLU A 109 8.72 -18.38 -10.32
N GLU A 110 7.99 -18.55 -11.42
CA GLU A 110 8.42 -18.11 -12.75
C GLU A 110 8.52 -16.56 -12.80
N LEU A 111 7.53 -15.87 -12.24
CA LEU A 111 7.60 -14.40 -12.16
C LEU A 111 8.69 -13.95 -11.19
N ARG A 112 8.77 -14.55 -10.01
CA ARG A 112 9.81 -14.22 -9.01
C ARG A 112 11.20 -14.32 -9.61
N LYS A 113 11.46 -15.42 -10.34
CA LYS A 113 12.72 -15.62 -11.04
C LYS A 113 12.97 -14.57 -12.10
N LEU A 114 11.98 -14.28 -12.95
CA LEU A 114 12.09 -13.24 -13.99
C LEU A 114 12.47 -11.91 -13.38
N LEU A 115 11.76 -11.47 -12.34
CA LEU A 115 11.99 -10.18 -11.70
C LEU A 115 13.38 -10.10 -11.06
N TYR A 116 13.83 -11.20 -10.42
CA TYR A 116 15.17 -11.27 -9.88
C TYR A 116 16.24 -11.22 -10.97
N ASP A 117 16.10 -11.97 -12.05
CA ASP A 117 17.03 -11.98 -13.17
C ASP A 117 17.17 -10.59 -13.83
N VAL A 118 16.08 -9.83 -13.88
CA VAL A 118 16.02 -8.51 -14.52
C VAL A 118 16.49 -7.38 -13.61
N THR A 119 16.12 -7.42 -12.33
CA THR A 119 16.29 -6.29 -11.40
C THR A 119 17.25 -6.57 -10.25
N GLY A 120 17.54 -7.84 -9.95
CA GLY A 120 18.30 -8.25 -8.77
C GLY A 120 17.50 -8.19 -7.47
N VAL A 121 16.19 -7.87 -7.51
CA VAL A 121 15.33 -7.76 -6.34
C VAL A 121 14.61 -9.08 -6.10
N ASP A 122 14.73 -9.62 -4.88
CA ASP A 122 13.89 -10.72 -4.39
C ASP A 122 12.58 -10.12 -3.85
N CYS A 123 11.53 -10.19 -4.68
CA CYS A 123 10.22 -9.63 -4.34
C CYS A 123 9.61 -10.40 -3.17
N ARG A 124 9.05 -9.67 -2.20
CA ARG A 124 8.51 -10.21 -0.94
C ARG A 124 7.00 -10.07 -0.81
N TYR A 125 6.36 -9.35 -1.71
CA TYR A 125 4.93 -9.06 -1.65
C TYR A 125 4.22 -9.66 -2.85
N TYR A 126 3.00 -10.13 -2.59
CA TYR A 126 2.16 -10.82 -3.56
C TYR A 126 0.74 -10.25 -3.54
N ARG A 127 0.06 -10.25 -4.66
CA ARG A 127 -1.39 -10.03 -4.75
C ARG A 127 -2.00 -11.11 -5.63
N PHE A 128 -3.06 -11.75 -5.11
CA PHE A 128 -3.82 -12.74 -5.87
C PHE A 128 -4.54 -12.08 -7.04
N PRO A 129 -4.42 -12.59 -8.29
CA PRO A 129 -5.30 -12.22 -9.38
C PRO A 129 -6.79 -12.38 -8.97
N GLY A 130 -7.54 -11.26 -8.99
CA GLY A 130 -8.92 -11.21 -8.49
C GLY A 130 -9.07 -11.17 -6.98
N GLY A 131 -7.97 -11.00 -6.23
CA GLY A 131 -7.93 -10.94 -4.77
C GLY A 131 -7.99 -12.31 -4.09
N SER A 132 -7.64 -12.36 -2.79
CA SER A 132 -7.66 -13.59 -2.02
C SER A 132 -9.07 -14.18 -1.81
N SER A 133 -10.10 -13.36 -2.00
CA SER A 133 -11.52 -13.75 -1.91
C SER A 133 -12.13 -14.21 -3.24
N ASN A 134 -11.33 -14.33 -4.33
CA ASN A 134 -11.84 -14.80 -5.61
C ASN A 134 -12.50 -16.19 -5.48
N ARG A 135 -13.43 -16.49 -6.40
CA ARG A 135 -14.20 -17.74 -6.41
C ARG A 135 -13.86 -18.64 -7.59
N VAL A 136 -12.79 -18.34 -8.31
CA VAL A 136 -12.41 -19.08 -9.52
C VAL A 136 -11.39 -20.17 -9.23
N THR A 137 -10.73 -20.12 -8.07
CA THR A 137 -9.77 -21.15 -7.68
C THR A 137 -10.45 -22.52 -7.49
N GLN A 138 -9.81 -23.55 -8.04
CA GLN A 138 -10.19 -24.97 -7.82
C GLN A 138 -9.43 -25.60 -6.65
N VAL A 139 -8.46 -24.88 -6.10
CA VAL A 139 -7.64 -25.29 -4.95
C VAL A 139 -8.13 -24.53 -3.72
N PRO A 140 -8.13 -25.13 -2.52
CA PRO A 140 -8.40 -24.39 -1.30
C PRO A 140 -7.46 -23.19 -1.18
N VAL A 141 -8.02 -21.99 -0.99
CA VAL A 141 -7.20 -20.75 -0.91
C VAL A 141 -6.21 -20.81 0.24
N ASN A 142 -6.55 -21.49 1.34
CA ASN A 142 -5.63 -21.67 2.46
C ASN A 142 -4.36 -22.40 2.06
N ASP A 143 -4.43 -23.42 1.19
CA ASP A 143 -3.24 -24.13 0.71
C ASP A 143 -2.31 -23.20 -0.09
N LEU A 144 -2.91 -22.23 -0.82
CA LEU A 144 -2.16 -21.22 -1.57
C LEU A 144 -1.53 -20.18 -0.63
N ILE A 145 -2.23 -19.80 0.44
CA ILE A 145 -1.71 -18.90 1.48
C ILE A 145 -0.56 -19.59 2.23
N ASP A 146 -0.71 -20.85 2.61
CA ASP A 146 0.35 -21.63 3.27
C ASP A 146 1.62 -21.69 2.41
N TYR A 147 1.46 -21.84 1.08
CA TYR A 147 2.60 -21.77 0.17
C TYR A 147 3.28 -20.40 0.20
N LEU A 148 2.52 -19.30 0.08
CA LEU A 148 3.08 -17.94 0.09
C LEU A 148 3.86 -17.69 1.39
N ASP A 149 3.31 -18.07 2.54
CA ASP A 149 3.95 -17.95 3.84
C ASP A 149 5.26 -18.76 3.89
N SER A 150 5.24 -20.00 3.39
CA SER A 150 6.42 -20.86 3.33
C SER A 150 7.52 -20.34 2.39
N ALA A 151 7.12 -19.61 1.34
CA ALA A 151 7.99 -18.94 0.39
C ALA A 151 8.49 -17.56 0.86
N GLY A 152 8.04 -17.10 2.05
CA GLY A 152 8.38 -15.80 2.60
C GLY A 152 7.72 -14.63 1.87
N LEU A 153 6.55 -14.87 1.28
CA LEU A 153 5.76 -13.89 0.55
C LEU A 153 4.57 -13.43 1.38
N THR A 154 4.44 -12.14 1.62
CA THR A 154 3.26 -11.52 2.25
C THR A 154 2.30 -11.05 1.18
N TYR A 155 1.03 -11.48 1.25
CA TYR A 155 0.04 -11.01 0.29
C TYR A 155 -0.80 -9.86 0.82
N PHE A 156 -1.23 -8.99 -0.11
CA PHE A 156 -2.07 -7.82 0.15
C PHE A 156 -3.23 -7.77 -0.83
N ASP A 157 -4.42 -7.59 -0.30
CA ASP A 157 -5.59 -7.17 -1.06
C ASP A 157 -5.73 -5.63 -1.01
N TRP A 158 -6.93 -5.10 -1.01
CA TRP A 158 -7.23 -3.66 -0.99
C TRP A 158 -8.50 -3.38 -0.18
N ASN A 159 -8.71 -2.14 0.20
CA ASN A 159 -9.94 -1.67 0.83
C ASN A 159 -10.52 -0.41 0.16
N ALA A 160 -9.90 0.05 -0.92
CA ALA A 160 -10.41 1.09 -1.81
C ALA A 160 -10.02 0.77 -3.26
N LEU A 161 -10.86 1.13 -4.22
CA LEU A 161 -10.60 0.89 -5.65
C LEU A 161 -11.29 1.93 -6.53
N ASN A 162 -10.71 2.16 -7.73
CA ASN A 162 -11.27 3.09 -8.70
C ASN A 162 -12.29 2.46 -9.67
N ASN A 163 -12.36 1.13 -9.75
CA ASN A 163 -13.18 0.35 -10.69
C ASN A 163 -12.79 0.53 -12.17
N ASP A 164 -11.57 0.89 -12.49
CA ASP A 164 -11.09 1.14 -13.85
C ASP A 164 -11.19 -0.08 -14.78
N ALA A 165 -10.88 -1.26 -14.27
CA ALA A 165 -10.96 -2.50 -15.03
C ALA A 165 -12.38 -3.10 -15.13
N VAL A 166 -13.36 -2.56 -14.39
CA VAL A 166 -14.71 -3.13 -14.28
C VAL A 166 -15.76 -2.28 -14.96
N ILE A 167 -15.64 -0.95 -14.88
CA ILE A 167 -16.63 -0.01 -15.41
C ILE A 167 -15.98 0.83 -16.51
N ALA A 168 -16.37 0.58 -17.75
CA ALA A 168 -15.87 1.34 -18.89
C ALA A 168 -16.46 2.77 -18.94
N GLY A 169 -15.67 3.71 -19.49
CA GLY A 169 -16.12 5.07 -19.80
C GLY A 169 -16.26 5.99 -18.57
N GLN A 170 -15.61 5.66 -17.46
CA GLN A 170 -15.52 6.57 -16.33
C GLN A 170 -14.56 7.71 -16.64
N THR A 171 -14.86 8.91 -16.13
CA THR A 171 -13.94 10.04 -16.21
C THR A 171 -12.90 9.98 -15.10
N PRO A 172 -11.74 10.65 -15.23
CA PRO A 172 -10.75 10.76 -14.15
C PRO A 172 -11.35 11.19 -12.80
N ASP A 173 -12.25 12.17 -12.81
CA ASP A 173 -12.95 12.64 -11.60
C ASP A 173 -13.84 11.55 -10.96
N GLN A 174 -14.44 10.69 -11.76
CA GLN A 174 -15.25 9.58 -11.25
C GLN A 174 -14.38 8.51 -10.60
N LEU A 175 -13.20 8.22 -11.17
CA LEU A 175 -12.23 7.29 -10.61
C LEU A 175 -11.74 7.79 -9.25
N VAL A 176 -11.38 9.07 -9.13
CA VAL A 176 -10.98 9.69 -7.86
C VAL A 176 -12.11 9.59 -6.82
N LYS A 177 -13.35 9.92 -7.20
CA LYS A 177 -14.51 9.82 -6.29
C LYS A 177 -14.77 8.41 -5.80
N ASN A 178 -14.59 7.40 -6.67
CA ASN A 178 -14.74 6.00 -6.27
C ASN A 178 -13.73 5.64 -5.18
N ILE A 179 -12.46 6.00 -5.36
CA ILE A 179 -11.41 5.76 -4.38
C ILE A 179 -11.71 6.47 -3.06
N LEU A 180 -11.96 7.77 -3.09
CA LEU A 180 -12.17 8.57 -1.87
C LEU A 180 -13.39 8.12 -1.07
N LYS A 181 -14.46 7.68 -1.74
CA LYS A 181 -15.65 7.14 -1.09
C LYS A 181 -15.30 5.98 -0.14
N ASP A 182 -14.36 5.13 -0.53
CA ASP A 182 -13.95 3.98 0.25
C ASP A 182 -12.78 4.34 1.18
N ALA A 183 -11.74 4.98 0.67
CA ALA A 183 -10.51 5.29 1.39
C ALA A 183 -10.73 6.13 2.65
N LEU A 184 -11.63 7.12 2.60
CA LEU A 184 -11.88 8.03 3.73
C LEU A 184 -12.52 7.35 4.96
N ASN A 185 -12.92 6.09 4.84
CA ASN A 185 -13.42 5.30 5.97
C ASN A 185 -12.29 4.62 6.79
N TYR A 186 -11.05 4.71 6.36
CA TYR A 186 -9.92 3.99 6.96
C TYR A 186 -8.76 4.94 7.28
N ASP A 187 -8.02 4.65 8.33
CA ASP A 187 -6.75 5.32 8.62
C ASP A 187 -5.60 4.75 7.76
N ASP A 188 -5.68 3.47 7.42
CA ASP A 188 -4.79 2.79 6.49
C ASP A 188 -5.59 2.29 5.28
N THR A 189 -5.21 2.73 4.08
CA THR A 189 -5.92 2.36 2.85
C THR A 189 -4.96 1.86 1.77
N ILE A 190 -5.22 0.65 1.27
CA ILE A 190 -4.57 0.11 0.08
C ILE A 190 -5.53 0.30 -1.09
N ILE A 191 -5.09 1.03 -2.10
CA ILE A 191 -5.90 1.47 -3.23
C ILE A 191 -5.55 0.63 -4.45
N LEU A 192 -6.52 -0.11 -4.98
CA LEU A 192 -6.38 -0.88 -6.21
C LEU A 192 -6.66 0.00 -7.43
N MET A 193 -5.70 0.03 -8.33
CA MET A 193 -5.76 0.57 -9.69
C MET A 193 -5.03 -0.39 -10.63
N HIS A 194 -5.17 -0.20 -11.94
CA HIS A 194 -4.50 -1.04 -12.92
C HIS A 194 -3.56 -0.23 -13.83
N ASP A 195 -2.43 -0.84 -14.16
CA ASP A 195 -1.45 -0.37 -15.15
C ASP A 195 -1.68 -1.15 -16.46
N LEU A 196 -2.69 -0.72 -17.21
CA LEU A 196 -3.12 -1.35 -18.47
C LEU A 196 -3.22 -0.30 -19.58
N ASP A 197 -2.93 -0.70 -20.82
CA ASP A 197 -2.98 0.18 -21.99
C ASP A 197 -4.37 0.80 -22.24
N CYS A 198 -5.43 0.20 -21.71
CA CYS A 198 -6.81 0.71 -21.81
C CYS A 198 -7.23 1.62 -20.65
N CYS A 199 -6.38 1.84 -19.65
CA CYS A 199 -6.73 2.59 -18.43
C CYS A 199 -6.12 4.00 -18.41
N HIS A 200 -6.21 4.75 -19.52
CA HIS A 200 -5.69 6.13 -19.62
C HIS A 200 -6.27 7.07 -18.58
N GLU A 201 -7.56 6.93 -18.28
CA GLU A 201 -8.25 7.75 -17.30
C GLU A 201 -7.70 7.53 -15.89
N THR A 202 -7.15 6.35 -15.59
CA THR A 202 -6.45 6.08 -14.33
C THR A 202 -5.19 6.96 -14.25
N VAL A 203 -4.38 7.00 -15.30
CA VAL A 203 -3.19 7.85 -15.35
C VAL A 203 -3.55 9.33 -15.20
N GLU A 204 -4.53 9.80 -15.96
CA GLU A 204 -5.02 11.18 -15.89
C GLU A 204 -5.59 11.55 -14.51
N SER A 205 -6.09 10.58 -13.75
CA SER A 205 -6.66 10.79 -12.42
C SER A 205 -5.63 10.96 -11.31
N LEU A 206 -4.39 10.47 -11.52
CA LEU A 206 -3.37 10.37 -10.46
C LEU A 206 -3.00 11.71 -9.81
N PRO A 207 -2.75 12.82 -10.54
CA PRO A 207 -2.42 14.08 -9.91
C PRO A 207 -3.49 14.54 -8.92
N SER A 208 -4.76 14.52 -9.35
CA SER A 208 -5.88 14.91 -8.51
C SER A 208 -6.11 13.95 -7.33
N LEU A 209 -5.90 12.65 -7.53
CA LEU A 209 -5.99 11.66 -6.46
C LEU A 209 -4.94 11.90 -5.38
N ILE A 210 -3.69 12.12 -5.77
CA ILE A 210 -2.57 12.37 -4.85
C ILE A 210 -2.86 13.62 -4.02
N GLU A 211 -3.19 14.75 -4.68
CA GLU A 211 -3.49 16.00 -4.02
C GLU A 211 -4.66 15.87 -3.02
N GLN A 212 -5.74 15.20 -3.41
CA GLN A 212 -6.90 15.05 -2.53
C GLN A 212 -6.62 14.10 -1.35
N LEU A 213 -5.83 13.04 -1.52
CA LEU A 213 -5.42 12.18 -0.40
C LEU A 213 -4.57 12.97 0.60
N GLU A 214 -3.61 13.78 0.13
CA GLU A 214 -2.78 14.64 0.98
C GLU A 214 -3.62 15.71 1.71
N GLU A 215 -4.59 16.34 1.04
CA GLU A 215 -5.54 17.28 1.65
C GLU A 215 -6.37 16.64 2.77
N HIS A 216 -6.67 15.33 2.65
CA HIS A 216 -7.36 14.56 3.69
C HIS A 216 -6.43 14.02 4.78
N GLY A 217 -5.14 14.39 4.73
CA GLY A 217 -4.14 14.07 5.75
C GLY A 217 -3.51 12.70 5.62
N TYR A 218 -3.59 12.06 4.45
CA TYR A 218 -2.88 10.83 4.18
C TYR A 218 -1.41 11.10 3.83
N GLU A 219 -0.53 10.29 4.38
CA GLU A 219 0.82 10.09 3.88
C GLU A 219 0.79 8.96 2.85
N ILE A 220 1.32 9.22 1.66
CA ILE A 220 1.35 8.24 0.57
C ILE A 220 2.67 7.47 0.64
N LEU A 221 2.60 6.15 0.79
CA LEU A 221 3.74 5.26 1.00
C LEU A 221 3.67 4.04 0.07
N PRO A 222 4.81 3.46 -0.30
CA PRO A 222 4.84 2.12 -0.90
C PRO A 222 4.58 1.05 0.16
N ILE A 223 4.10 -0.13 -0.24
CA ILE A 223 3.98 -1.27 0.66
C ILE A 223 5.39 -1.72 1.11
N ASP A 224 5.54 -1.93 2.40
CA ASP A 224 6.73 -2.42 3.07
C ASP A 224 6.38 -3.40 4.21
N ASP A 225 7.39 -3.81 5.00
CA ASP A 225 7.20 -4.76 6.11
C ASP A 225 6.37 -4.20 7.28
N ASP A 226 6.20 -2.88 7.37
CA ASP A 226 5.40 -2.19 8.41
C ASP A 226 3.97 -1.90 7.94
N THR A 227 3.64 -2.23 6.69
CA THR A 227 2.31 -2.01 6.11
C THR A 227 1.27 -2.93 6.76
N PRO A 228 0.14 -2.41 7.26
CA PRO A 228 -0.93 -3.23 7.80
C PRO A 228 -1.47 -4.23 6.78
N HIS A 229 -1.61 -5.49 7.18
CA HIS A 229 -2.09 -6.54 6.30
C HIS A 229 -3.59 -6.35 6.02
N ILE A 230 -3.93 -5.78 4.88
CA ILE A 230 -5.30 -5.72 4.37
C ILE A 230 -5.49 -6.94 3.49
N GLN A 231 -6.26 -7.90 3.99
CA GLN A 231 -6.48 -9.22 3.40
C GLN A 231 -7.97 -9.56 3.45
N HIS A 232 -8.58 -9.84 2.29
CA HIS A 232 -10.02 -10.20 2.20
C HIS A 232 -10.29 -11.58 2.78
N ARG A 233 -9.30 -12.46 2.76
CA ARG A 233 -9.34 -13.78 3.35
C ARG A 233 -8.05 -14.02 4.15
N THR A 234 -8.21 -14.52 5.35
CA THR A 234 -7.14 -15.00 6.23
C THR A 234 -7.41 -16.46 6.58
N HIS A 235 -6.42 -17.16 7.17
CA HIS A 235 -6.61 -18.52 7.72
C HIS A 235 -7.76 -18.59 8.72
#